data_cc01558e4cf365a029dc96323277a72a
#
_entry.id   cc01558e4cf365a029dc96323277a72a
#
_cell.length_a   1.000
_cell.length_b   1.000
_cell.length_c   1.000
_cell.angle_alpha   90.00
_cell.angle_beta   90.00
_cell.angle_gamma   90.00
#
_symmetry.space_group_name_H-M   'P 1'
#
loop_
_entity.id
_entity.type
_entity.pdbx_description
1 polymer ?
#
loop_
_entity_poly.entity_id
_entity_poly.type
_entity_poly.pdbx_seq_one_letter_code
_entity_poly.pdbx_strand_id
1 'polypeptide(L)'
;MYDMNCATRNVFKWMTIFATVGLFTTAHAQTNPFTKAQVGDRIRKVEDGVDQFRNYLENRGQDAKNRADSAKSSGATTRRQGSNSANTDTRANQGKQTKDDLENAMDDLNRTTNRLRRKFDPTSNYLETKVQMEQVMDSARRVNQVMVKGNYGTQAERYWAALRANINDLARCYNLTPMGA
;
A
#
# COMPACT_ATOMS: atom_id res chain seq x y z
N MET A 1 -52.81 62.62 51.49
CA MET A 1 -51.96 63.57 50.81
C MET A 1 -51.13 62.74 49.79
N TYR A 2 -51.55 62.83 48.57
CA TYR A 2 -50.77 62.60 47.31
C TYR A 2 -50.14 61.22 47.15
N ASP A 3 -50.12 60.60 46.05
CA ASP A 3 -50.70 60.67 44.67
C ASP A 3 -50.29 59.37 43.98
N MET A 4 -51.21 58.72 43.42
CA MET A 4 -51.30 58.45 41.97
C MET A 4 -50.00 58.33 41.18
N ASN A 5 -49.80 57.14 40.61
CA ASN A 5 -49.58 57.03 39.20
C ASN A 5 -49.50 55.53 38.83
N CYS A 6 -50.52 55.01 38.24
CA CYS A 6 -50.73 54.92 36.82
C CYS A 6 -49.44 54.51 36.05
N ALA A 7 -49.23 53.24 35.88
CA ALA A 7 -48.23 52.77 34.90
C ALA A 7 -48.80 51.59 34.11
N THR A 8 -49.10 51.93 32.95
CA THR A 8 -49.30 51.24 31.69
C THR A 8 -48.79 49.79 31.65
N ARG A 9 -49.74 48.88 31.47
CA ARG A 9 -49.52 47.49 31.09
C ARG A 9 -49.06 47.44 29.61
N ASN A 10 -47.79 47.34 29.39
CA ASN A 10 -47.25 46.97 28.08
C ASN A 10 -47.36 45.44 27.92
N VAL A 11 -48.37 45.07 27.19
CA VAL A 11 -48.55 43.71 26.69
C VAL A 11 -47.55 43.54 25.53
N PHE A 12 -46.40 43.03 25.88
CA PHE A 12 -45.48 42.58 24.85
C PHE A 12 -46.04 41.30 24.22
N LYS A 13 -46.61 41.48 23.05
CA LYS A 13 -46.92 40.39 22.12
C LYS A 13 -45.61 39.75 21.68
N TRP A 14 -45.28 38.61 22.23
CA TRP A 14 -44.19 37.77 21.71
C TRP A 14 -44.67 37.18 20.39
N MET A 15 -44.25 37.82 19.32
CA MET A 15 -44.39 37.31 17.98
C MET A 15 -43.28 36.26 17.79
N THR A 16 -43.65 34.99 18.02
CA THR A 16 -42.79 33.84 17.71
C THR A 16 -42.62 33.72 16.19
N ILE A 17 -41.56 34.29 15.70
CA ILE A 17 -41.08 34.02 14.35
C ILE A 17 -40.42 32.63 14.37
N PHE A 18 -41.15 31.61 13.93
CA PHE A 18 -40.56 30.33 13.58
C PHE A 18 -39.71 30.52 12.34
N ALA A 19 -38.43 30.82 12.54
CA ALA A 19 -37.41 30.69 11.49
C ALA A 19 -37.23 29.20 11.24
N THR A 20 -37.93 28.66 10.25
CA THR A 20 -37.62 27.34 9.69
C THR A 20 -36.25 27.42 9.04
N VAL A 21 -35.21 27.08 9.80
CA VAL A 21 -33.90 26.83 9.28
C VAL A 21 -34.00 25.55 8.44
N GLY A 22 -34.24 25.73 7.15
CA GLY A 22 -34.12 24.67 6.15
C GLY A 22 -32.67 24.19 6.17
N LEU A 23 -32.43 23.04 6.79
CA LEU A 23 -31.19 22.29 6.66
C LEU A 23 -31.09 21.84 5.20
N PHE A 24 -30.53 22.69 4.36
CA PHE A 24 -30.01 22.27 3.08
C PHE A 24 -28.84 21.34 3.38
N THR A 25 -29.12 20.05 3.53
CA THR A 25 -28.10 19.03 3.40
C THR A 25 -27.62 19.10 1.95
N THR A 26 -26.63 19.92 1.71
CA THR A 26 -25.86 19.84 0.47
C THR A 26 -25.27 18.43 0.47
N ALA A 27 -25.93 17.51 -0.25
CA ALA A 27 -25.32 16.27 -0.65
C ALA A 27 -24.07 16.70 -1.43
N HIS A 28 -22.94 16.72 -0.75
CA HIS A 28 -21.64 16.80 -1.42
C HIS A 28 -21.56 15.51 -2.22
N ALA A 29 -21.98 15.57 -3.47
CA ALA A 29 -21.56 14.60 -4.44
C ALA A 29 -20.04 14.54 -4.27
N GLN A 30 -19.52 13.43 -3.78
CA GLN A 30 -18.09 13.22 -3.67
C GLN A 30 -17.55 13.25 -5.10
N THR A 31 -17.25 14.47 -5.55
CA THR A 31 -16.51 14.66 -6.79
C THR A 31 -15.17 14.03 -6.53
N ASN A 32 -14.92 12.88 -7.15
CA ASN A 32 -13.63 12.24 -7.10
C ASN A 32 -12.57 13.26 -7.45
N PRO A 33 -11.65 13.58 -6.55
CA PRO A 33 -10.66 14.64 -6.75
C PRO A 33 -9.65 14.27 -7.84
N PHE A 34 -9.69 13.04 -8.37
CA PHE A 34 -8.72 12.53 -9.33
C PHE A 34 -9.36 12.26 -10.70
N THR A 35 -8.64 12.66 -11.74
CA THR A 35 -8.97 12.30 -13.11
C THR A 35 -8.49 10.89 -13.46
N LYS A 36 -9.08 10.24 -14.47
CA LYS A 36 -8.62 8.95 -14.97
C LYS A 36 -7.13 9.00 -15.36
N ALA A 37 -6.67 10.08 -16.00
CA ALA A 37 -5.26 10.23 -16.37
C ALA A 37 -4.34 10.21 -15.14
N GLN A 38 -4.69 10.97 -14.08
CA GLN A 38 -3.90 10.99 -12.84
C GLN A 38 -3.85 9.62 -12.15
N VAL A 39 -4.95 8.87 -12.18
CA VAL A 39 -4.96 7.49 -11.65
C VAL A 39 -4.12 6.58 -12.51
N GLY A 40 -4.21 6.69 -13.84
CA GLY A 40 -3.38 5.94 -14.79
C GLY A 40 -1.87 6.14 -14.57
N ASP A 41 -1.45 7.37 -14.30
CA ASP A 41 -0.04 7.68 -14.00
C ASP A 41 0.41 7.04 -12.68
N ARG A 42 -0.47 6.96 -11.67
CA ARG A 42 -0.16 6.26 -10.42
C ARG A 42 -0.08 4.75 -10.60
N ILE A 43 -0.94 4.17 -11.44
CA ILE A 43 -0.85 2.75 -11.79
C ILE A 43 0.51 2.46 -12.43
N ARG A 44 0.97 3.27 -13.40
CA ARG A 44 2.30 3.12 -14.01
C ARG A 44 3.43 3.18 -12.98
N LYS A 45 3.37 4.13 -12.04
CA LYS A 45 4.38 4.22 -10.98
C LYS A 45 4.43 2.97 -10.10
N VAL A 46 3.28 2.32 -9.87
CA VAL A 46 3.24 1.05 -9.15
C VAL A 46 3.84 -0.07 -10.01
N GLU A 47 3.48 -0.15 -11.29
CA GLU A 47 4.07 -1.11 -12.25
C GLU A 47 5.60 -0.98 -12.30
N ASP A 48 6.10 0.23 -12.54
CA ASP A 48 7.54 0.52 -12.57
C ASP A 48 8.23 0.13 -11.26
N GLY A 49 7.59 0.41 -10.12
CA GLY A 49 8.13 0.04 -8.80
C GLY A 49 8.18 -1.48 -8.58
N VAL A 50 7.16 -2.21 -9.05
CA VAL A 50 7.14 -3.68 -9.01
C VAL A 50 8.28 -4.24 -9.86
N ASP A 51 8.44 -3.77 -11.09
CA ASP A 51 9.49 -4.23 -12.00
C ASP A 51 10.89 -3.92 -11.46
N GLN A 52 11.12 -2.72 -10.92
CA GLN A 52 12.39 -2.35 -10.30
C GLN A 52 12.74 -3.26 -9.12
N PHE A 53 11.77 -3.55 -8.26
CA PHE A 53 12.02 -4.41 -7.10
C PHE A 53 12.27 -5.86 -7.52
N ARG A 54 11.51 -6.40 -8.47
CA ARG A 54 11.74 -7.75 -9.01
C ARG A 54 13.13 -7.87 -9.67
N ASN A 55 13.50 -6.94 -10.53
CA ASN A 55 14.82 -6.91 -11.15
C ASN A 55 15.95 -6.89 -10.10
N TYR A 56 15.78 -6.13 -9.02
CA TYR A 56 16.73 -6.14 -7.91
C TYR A 56 16.83 -7.53 -7.25
N LEU A 57 15.70 -8.20 -6.99
CA LEU A 57 15.68 -9.53 -6.37
C LEU A 57 16.33 -10.59 -7.27
N GLU A 58 16.05 -10.56 -8.57
CA GLU A 58 16.65 -11.45 -9.57
C GLU A 58 18.16 -11.28 -9.63
N ASN A 59 18.65 -10.04 -9.75
CA ASN A 59 20.09 -9.74 -9.79
C ASN A 59 20.79 -10.18 -8.50
N ARG A 60 20.20 -9.93 -7.34
CA ARG A 60 20.72 -10.41 -6.05
C ARG A 60 20.81 -11.92 -6.00
N GLY A 61 19.83 -12.62 -6.57
CA GLY A 61 19.82 -14.09 -6.67
C GLY A 61 20.96 -14.61 -7.54
N GLN A 62 21.18 -13.99 -8.68
CA GLN A 62 22.28 -14.34 -9.59
C GLN A 62 23.66 -14.08 -8.96
N ASP A 63 23.86 -12.94 -8.31
CA ASP A 63 25.11 -12.61 -7.61
C ASP A 63 25.44 -13.62 -6.51
N ALA A 64 24.43 -14.05 -5.74
CA ALA A 64 24.61 -15.08 -4.71
C ALA A 64 25.01 -16.43 -5.33
N LYS A 65 24.39 -16.81 -6.45
CA LYS A 65 24.72 -18.03 -7.19
C LYS A 65 26.13 -17.96 -7.78
N ASN A 66 26.49 -16.86 -8.44
CA ASN A 66 27.82 -16.68 -9.01
C ASN A 66 28.94 -16.73 -7.95
N ARG A 67 28.72 -16.16 -6.76
CA ARG A 67 29.66 -16.26 -5.64
C ARG A 67 29.80 -17.69 -5.13
N ALA A 68 28.70 -18.44 -5.05
CA ALA A 68 28.74 -19.83 -4.62
C ALA A 68 29.48 -20.72 -5.64
N ASP A 69 29.27 -20.48 -6.93
CA ASP A 69 29.93 -21.23 -8.02
C ASP A 69 31.42 -20.85 -8.10
N SER A 70 31.78 -19.59 -7.93
CA SER A 70 33.17 -19.13 -7.85
C SER A 70 33.90 -19.72 -6.63
N ALA A 71 33.24 -19.85 -5.48
CA ALA A 71 33.80 -20.48 -4.29
C ALA A 71 34.03 -21.99 -4.50
N LYS A 72 33.19 -22.67 -5.29
CA LYS A 72 33.39 -24.07 -5.68
C LYS A 72 34.53 -24.25 -6.69
N SER A 73 34.69 -23.30 -7.62
CA SER A 73 35.69 -23.32 -8.65
C SER A 73 37.10 -22.99 -8.09
N SER A 74 37.18 -22.20 -7.03
CA SER A 74 38.44 -21.80 -6.40
C SER A 74 39.03 -22.91 -5.52
N GLY A 75 38.94 -24.16 -5.88
CA GLY A 75 39.44 -25.37 -5.27
C GLY A 75 40.41 -25.20 -4.10
N ALA A 76 39.97 -24.57 -3.03
CA ALA A 76 40.70 -24.59 -1.76
C ALA A 76 40.33 -25.87 -1.02
N THR A 77 41.07 -26.94 -1.29
CA THR A 77 41.21 -28.11 -0.47
C THR A 77 41.71 -27.69 0.90
N THR A 78 40.81 -27.16 1.71
CA THR A 78 41.09 -27.06 3.15
C THR A 78 40.15 -28.05 3.85
N ARG A 79 40.69 -29.24 3.95
CA ARG A 79 40.20 -30.32 4.82
C ARG A 79 40.20 -29.81 6.26
N ARG A 80 39.12 -29.23 6.72
CA ARG A 80 38.82 -29.03 8.14
C ARG A 80 37.71 -29.98 8.54
N GLN A 81 38.18 -31.09 9.05
CA GLN A 81 37.46 -32.06 9.83
C GLN A 81 37.02 -31.42 11.16
N GLY A 82 35.76 -31.53 11.48
CA GLY A 82 35.34 -31.36 12.86
C GLY A 82 34.07 -30.49 13.03
N SER A 83 32.96 -31.19 13.25
CA SER A 83 31.95 -30.88 14.26
C SER A 83 31.00 -29.68 14.01
N ASN A 84 29.72 -30.05 13.95
CA ASN A 84 28.47 -29.29 14.03
C ASN A 84 27.75 -28.96 12.70
N SER A 85 27.43 -30.03 11.95
CA SER A 85 26.63 -29.93 10.71
C SER A 85 25.13 -29.63 10.92
N ALA A 86 24.59 -29.81 12.12
CA ALA A 86 23.14 -29.77 12.34
C ALA A 86 22.53 -28.36 12.35
N ASN A 87 23.32 -27.30 12.63
CA ASN A 87 22.81 -25.94 12.73
C ASN A 87 22.98 -25.11 11.42
N THR A 88 23.82 -25.57 10.50
CA THR A 88 24.09 -24.86 9.25
C THR A 88 23.02 -25.16 8.21
N ASP A 89 22.48 -26.36 8.18
CA ASP A 89 21.45 -26.78 7.23
C ASP A 89 20.10 -26.11 7.50
N THR A 90 19.75 -25.91 8.77
CA THR A 90 18.50 -25.22 9.14
C THR A 90 18.53 -23.75 8.73
N ARG A 91 19.66 -23.08 8.85
CA ARG A 91 19.83 -21.67 8.50
C ARG A 91 19.88 -21.44 6.98
N ALA A 92 20.49 -22.37 6.25
CA ALA A 92 20.52 -22.36 4.78
C ALA A 92 19.13 -22.64 4.19
N ASN A 93 18.35 -23.53 4.79
CA ASN A 93 16.99 -23.83 4.37
C ASN A 93 16.02 -22.69 4.71
N GLN A 94 16.13 -22.04 5.87
CA GLN A 94 15.36 -20.84 6.18
C GLN A 94 15.66 -19.70 5.22
N GLY A 95 16.93 -19.50 4.83
CA GLY A 95 17.32 -18.47 3.85
C GLY A 95 16.76 -18.70 2.45
N LYS A 96 16.63 -19.96 2.02
CA LYS A 96 15.97 -20.31 0.75
C LYS A 96 14.46 -20.07 0.83
N GLN A 97 13.82 -20.56 1.87
CA GLN A 97 12.36 -20.47 2.02
C GLN A 97 11.87 -19.02 2.11
N THR A 98 12.57 -18.16 2.85
CA THR A 98 12.22 -16.73 2.90
C THR A 98 12.40 -16.02 1.56
N LYS A 99 13.41 -16.40 0.77
CA LYS A 99 13.61 -15.84 -0.57
C LYS A 99 12.46 -16.24 -1.49
N ASP A 100 12.10 -17.51 -1.51
CA ASP A 100 11.01 -18.04 -2.33
C ASP A 100 9.66 -17.40 -1.93
N ASP A 101 9.43 -17.14 -0.64
CA ASP A 101 8.23 -16.47 -0.14
C ASP A 101 8.12 -15.03 -0.65
N LEU A 102 9.23 -14.27 -0.68
CA LEU A 102 9.22 -12.90 -1.21
C LEU A 102 9.03 -12.87 -2.71
N GLU A 103 9.70 -13.74 -3.45
CA GLU A 103 9.54 -13.85 -4.90
C GLU A 103 8.08 -14.20 -5.26
N ASN A 104 7.47 -15.16 -4.58
CA ASN A 104 6.07 -15.53 -4.76
C ASN A 104 5.12 -14.38 -4.43
N ALA A 105 5.35 -13.65 -3.33
CA ALA A 105 4.53 -12.51 -2.95
C ALA A 105 4.64 -11.36 -3.96
N MET A 106 5.83 -11.12 -4.51
CA MET A 106 6.05 -10.13 -5.56
C MET A 106 5.42 -10.52 -6.89
N ASP A 107 5.42 -11.82 -7.23
CA ASP A 107 4.73 -12.32 -8.42
C ASP A 107 3.21 -12.16 -8.30
N ASP A 108 2.64 -12.40 -7.13
CA ASP A 108 1.22 -12.15 -6.88
C ASP A 108 0.89 -10.66 -6.99
N LEU A 109 1.74 -9.80 -6.45
CA LEU A 109 1.57 -8.34 -6.58
C LEU A 109 1.64 -7.91 -8.05
N ASN A 110 2.60 -8.41 -8.81
CA ASN A 110 2.72 -8.14 -10.24
C ASN A 110 1.45 -8.58 -11.01
N ARG A 111 0.95 -9.79 -10.75
CA ARG A 111 -0.28 -10.30 -11.40
C ARG A 111 -1.50 -9.43 -11.10
N THR A 112 -1.67 -9.01 -9.84
CA THR A 112 -2.81 -8.18 -9.44
C THR A 112 -2.69 -6.77 -10.01
N THR A 113 -1.50 -6.18 -10.07
CA THR A 113 -1.24 -4.88 -10.69
C THR A 113 -1.53 -4.92 -12.20
N ASN A 114 -1.04 -5.93 -12.90
CA ASN A 114 -1.32 -6.15 -14.33
C ASN A 114 -2.83 -6.36 -14.60
N ARG A 115 -3.55 -7.03 -13.69
CA ARG A 115 -5.01 -7.19 -13.79
C ARG A 115 -5.72 -5.86 -13.60
N LEU A 116 -5.30 -5.05 -12.63
CA LEU A 116 -5.81 -3.70 -12.43
C LEU A 116 -5.64 -2.88 -13.71
N ARG A 117 -4.43 -2.86 -14.29
CA ARG A 117 -4.14 -2.13 -15.52
C ARG A 117 -5.06 -2.53 -16.66
N ARG A 118 -5.15 -3.83 -16.96
CA ARG A 118 -6.00 -4.33 -18.05
C ARG A 118 -7.49 -4.01 -17.88
N LYS A 119 -7.96 -3.90 -16.64
CA LYS A 119 -9.36 -3.53 -16.35
C LYS A 119 -9.55 -2.01 -16.38
N PHE A 120 -8.53 -1.25 -15.98
CA PHE A 120 -8.55 0.20 -15.96
C PHE A 120 -8.56 0.82 -17.36
N ASP A 121 -7.79 0.29 -18.30
CA ASP A 121 -7.62 0.90 -19.62
C ASP A 121 -8.96 1.08 -20.38
N PRO A 122 -9.85 0.09 -20.49
CA PRO A 122 -11.10 0.21 -21.24
C PRO A 122 -12.20 0.97 -20.47
N THR A 123 -12.12 1.12 -19.13
CA THR A 123 -13.19 1.76 -18.34
C THR A 123 -13.18 3.28 -18.51
N SER A 124 -14.35 3.88 -18.57
CA SER A 124 -14.50 5.35 -18.56
C SER A 124 -14.36 5.90 -17.13
N ASN A 125 -14.90 5.20 -16.15
CA ASN A 125 -14.83 5.55 -14.74
C ASN A 125 -13.89 4.61 -13.99
N TYR A 126 -12.76 5.12 -13.53
CA TYR A 126 -11.74 4.31 -12.84
C TYR A 126 -12.25 3.65 -11.55
N LEU A 127 -13.28 4.17 -10.91
CA LEU A 127 -13.85 3.55 -9.69
C LEU A 127 -14.44 2.17 -9.94
N GLU A 128 -14.78 1.83 -11.18
CA GLU A 128 -15.24 0.47 -11.54
C GLU A 128 -14.14 -0.57 -11.31
N THR A 129 -12.88 -0.14 -11.24
CA THR A 129 -11.74 -1.01 -10.98
C THR A 129 -11.36 -1.10 -9.49
N LYS A 130 -12.21 -0.61 -8.59
CA LYS A 130 -11.94 -0.61 -7.14
C LYS A 130 -11.63 -2.00 -6.59
N VAL A 131 -12.38 -3.00 -7.01
CA VAL A 131 -12.16 -4.41 -6.59
C VAL A 131 -10.77 -4.90 -6.98
N GLN A 132 -10.28 -4.53 -8.17
CA GLN A 132 -8.91 -4.87 -8.60
C GLN A 132 -7.87 -4.14 -7.77
N MET A 133 -8.14 -2.89 -7.38
CA MET A 133 -7.25 -2.15 -6.49
C MET A 133 -7.21 -2.75 -5.08
N GLU A 134 -8.33 -3.25 -4.57
CA GLU A 134 -8.37 -4.00 -3.30
C GLU A 134 -7.50 -5.26 -3.37
N GLN A 135 -7.53 -6.00 -4.49
CA GLN A 135 -6.64 -7.15 -4.71
C GLN A 135 -5.16 -6.76 -4.73
N VAL A 136 -4.81 -5.61 -5.33
CA VAL A 136 -3.44 -5.07 -5.27
C VAL A 136 -3.04 -4.78 -3.82
N MET A 137 -3.92 -4.17 -3.04
CA MET A 137 -3.68 -3.89 -1.62
C MET A 137 -3.46 -5.17 -0.81
N ASP A 138 -4.23 -6.22 -1.06
CA ASP A 138 -4.08 -7.50 -0.37
C ASP A 138 -2.76 -8.20 -0.71
N SER A 139 -2.37 -8.18 -1.99
CA SER A 139 -1.06 -8.71 -2.41
C SER A 139 0.08 -7.89 -1.80
N ALA A 140 -0.04 -6.58 -1.76
CA ALA A 140 0.94 -5.70 -1.14
C ALA A 140 1.08 -5.93 0.38
N ARG A 141 -0.02 -6.21 1.09
CA ARG A 141 0.02 -6.61 2.51
C ARG A 141 0.79 -7.91 2.72
N ARG A 142 0.67 -8.89 1.79
CA ARG A 142 1.45 -10.13 1.84
C ARG A 142 2.94 -9.85 1.68
N VAL A 143 3.33 -9.02 0.70
CA VAL A 143 4.73 -8.58 0.56
C VAL A 143 5.22 -7.94 1.84
N ASN A 144 4.44 -7.02 2.43
CA ASN A 144 4.81 -6.37 3.70
C ASN A 144 5.02 -7.38 4.83
N GLN A 145 4.15 -8.38 4.96
CA GLN A 145 4.29 -9.44 5.97
C GLN A 145 5.56 -10.26 5.79
N VAL A 146 5.91 -10.59 4.54
CA VAL A 146 7.12 -11.32 4.22
C VAL A 146 8.36 -10.47 4.51
N MET A 147 8.34 -9.19 4.10
CA MET A 147 9.43 -8.24 4.37
C MET A 147 9.70 -8.06 5.87
N VAL A 148 8.66 -7.98 6.70
CA VAL A 148 8.80 -7.85 8.17
C VAL A 148 9.35 -9.12 8.81
N LYS A 149 8.98 -10.30 8.30
CA LYS A 149 9.45 -11.58 8.84
C LYS A 149 10.87 -11.94 8.42
N GLY A 150 11.29 -11.48 7.24
CA GLY A 150 12.58 -11.79 6.65
C GLY A 150 13.59 -10.66 6.79
N ASN A 151 14.87 -11.00 6.77
CA ASN A 151 15.96 -10.02 6.70
C ASN A 151 16.48 -9.95 5.27
N TYR A 152 15.88 -9.07 4.46
CA TYR A 152 16.23 -8.91 3.04
C TYR A 152 17.30 -7.85 2.80
N GLY A 153 17.68 -7.12 3.86
CA GLY A 153 18.70 -6.07 3.82
C GLY A 153 18.16 -4.71 3.40
N THR A 154 18.89 -3.67 3.77
CA THR A 154 18.49 -2.26 3.64
C THR A 154 18.07 -1.85 2.22
N GLN A 155 18.70 -2.43 1.20
CA GLN A 155 18.37 -2.08 -0.19
C GLN A 155 16.99 -2.62 -0.59
N ALA A 156 16.66 -3.87 -0.23
CA ALA A 156 15.31 -4.40 -0.45
C ALA A 156 14.25 -3.61 0.31
N GLU A 157 14.55 -3.20 1.54
CA GLU A 157 13.68 -2.35 2.36
C GLU A 157 13.41 -1.01 1.70
N ARG A 158 14.42 -0.39 1.06
CA ARG A 158 14.25 0.88 0.32
C ARG A 158 13.35 0.71 -0.90
N TYR A 159 13.54 -0.34 -1.71
CA TYR A 159 12.66 -0.63 -2.84
C TYR A 159 11.22 -0.85 -2.38
N TRP A 160 11.05 -1.66 -1.33
CA TRP A 160 9.72 -1.90 -0.77
C TRP A 160 9.08 -0.63 -0.23
N ALA A 161 9.80 0.20 0.51
CA ALA A 161 9.28 1.45 1.05
C ALA A 161 8.80 2.40 -0.06
N ALA A 162 9.57 2.54 -1.15
CA ALA A 162 9.19 3.34 -2.30
C ALA A 162 7.94 2.79 -3.01
N LEU A 163 7.91 1.48 -3.26
CA LEU A 163 6.77 0.81 -3.89
C LEU A 163 5.51 0.91 -3.02
N ARG A 164 5.63 0.68 -1.71
CA ARG A 164 4.53 0.82 -0.75
C ARG A 164 3.95 2.24 -0.74
N ALA A 165 4.80 3.26 -0.82
CA ALA A 165 4.35 4.65 -0.92
C ALA A 165 3.52 4.87 -2.19
N ASN A 166 3.97 4.39 -3.35
CA ASN A 166 3.23 4.48 -4.61
C ASN A 166 1.88 3.76 -4.55
N ILE A 167 1.84 2.56 -3.95
CA ILE A 167 0.60 1.79 -3.76
C ILE A 167 -0.36 2.55 -2.83
N ASN A 168 0.14 3.15 -1.74
CA ASN A 168 -0.68 3.94 -0.83
C ASN A 168 -1.25 5.20 -1.49
N ASP A 169 -0.47 5.86 -2.35
CA ASP A 169 -0.95 7.01 -3.12
C ASP A 169 -2.03 6.62 -4.13
N LEU A 170 -1.88 5.45 -4.75
CA LEU A 170 -2.92 4.90 -5.63
C LEU A 170 -4.17 4.50 -4.84
N ALA A 171 -4.02 3.89 -3.66
CA ALA A 171 -5.14 3.49 -2.79
C ALA A 171 -6.03 4.67 -2.39
N ARG A 172 -5.42 5.84 -2.13
CA ARG A 172 -6.15 7.07 -1.82
C ARG A 172 -7.08 7.51 -2.95
N CYS A 173 -6.72 7.26 -4.20
CA CYS A 173 -7.59 7.57 -5.34
C CYS A 173 -8.89 6.77 -5.32
N TYR A 174 -8.87 5.59 -4.74
CA TYR A 174 -10.03 4.70 -4.61
C TYR A 174 -10.72 4.79 -3.23
N ASN A 175 -10.34 5.77 -2.40
CA ASN A 175 -10.81 5.90 -1.02
C ASN A 175 -10.57 4.62 -0.19
N LEU A 176 -9.44 3.95 -0.42
CA LEU A 176 -9.02 2.79 0.36
C LEU A 176 -8.04 3.22 1.46
N THR A 177 -8.09 2.51 2.59
CA THR A 177 -7.17 2.76 3.70
C THR A 177 -5.75 2.36 3.30
N PRO A 178 -4.77 3.28 3.36
CA PRO A 178 -3.38 2.97 3.09
C PRO A 178 -2.83 1.90 4.03
N MET A 179 -1.81 1.17 3.58
CA MET A 179 -1.06 0.27 4.46
C MET A 179 -0.28 1.09 5.48
N GLY A 180 -0.26 0.64 6.72
CA GLY A 180 0.58 1.22 7.78
C GLY A 180 2.08 1.14 7.45
N ALA A 181 2.85 1.94 8.17
CA ALA A 181 4.31 1.95 8.08
C ALA A 181 4.91 0.68 8.71
#